data_c58043536cf17ed58a74c1e421b09676
#
_entry.id   c58043536cf17ed58a74c1e421b09676
#
_cell.length_a   1.000
_cell.length_b   1.000
_cell.length_c   1.000
_cell.angle_alpha   90.00
_cell.angle_beta   90.00
_cell.angle_gamma   90.00
#
_symmetry.space_group_name_H-M   'P 1'
#
loop_
_entity.id
_entity.type
_entity.pdbx_description
1 polymer ?
#
loop_
_entity_poly.entity_id
_entity_poly.type
_entity_poly.pdbx_seq_one_letter_code
_entity_poly.pdbx_strand_id
1 'polypeptide(L)'
;LIEFGSQPGDAQIARALGLSGLRLHAITPMELRKLDPQSAVERWRRAVRERDVRLLYVRPLPVQNPHLGIDTEGLLPVGELLMAKNLEYLRSIAQGIEKDGFAVGAPVPFESISYPWALLLLVAAGVALGSWLLLTRLVRLPERSGPWSVLLAVVIFGVGTALGYGMLLRKLMALVAAIVFPT
;
A
#
# COMPACT_ATOMS: atom_id res chain seq x y z
N LEU A 1 7.57 4.21 -5.00
CA LEU A 1 7.07 3.06 -5.79
C LEU A 1 5.75 3.41 -6.44
N ILE A 2 5.60 3.16 -7.72
CA ILE A 2 4.36 3.37 -8.47
C ILE A 2 3.38 2.27 -8.04
N GLU A 3 2.16 2.65 -7.64
CA GLU A 3 1.18 1.73 -7.07
C GLU A 3 0.71 0.66 -8.09
N PHE A 4 0.61 1.02 -9.36
CA PHE A 4 0.18 0.14 -10.44
C PHE A 4 1.20 0.14 -11.58
N GLY A 5 2.23 -0.60 -11.44
CA GLY A 5 3.24 -0.79 -12.47
C GLY A 5 4.60 -1.05 -11.83
N SER A 6 5.02 -2.31 -11.83
CA SER A 6 6.39 -2.64 -11.43
C SER A 6 7.34 -2.13 -12.50
N GLN A 7 8.31 -1.32 -12.12
CA GLN A 7 9.41 -0.95 -12.99
C GLN A 7 10.61 -1.85 -12.69
N PRO A 8 11.40 -2.24 -13.71
CA PRO A 8 12.65 -2.92 -13.46
C PRO A 8 13.53 -2.10 -12.51
N GLY A 9 13.97 -2.70 -11.41
CA GLY A 9 14.81 -2.02 -10.40
C GLY A 9 14.06 -1.47 -9.17
N ASP A 10 12.73 -1.36 -9.17
CA ASP A 10 11.97 -0.86 -8.02
C ASP A 10 12.33 -1.56 -6.70
N ALA A 11 12.44 -2.89 -6.73
CA ALA A 11 12.77 -3.66 -5.54
C ALA A 11 14.22 -3.42 -5.05
N GLN A 12 15.14 -3.14 -5.96
CA GLN A 12 16.54 -2.84 -5.64
C GLN A 12 16.64 -1.44 -5.02
N ILE A 13 15.97 -0.45 -5.62
CA ILE A 13 15.91 0.91 -5.11
C ILE A 13 15.26 0.94 -3.73
N ALA A 14 14.13 0.25 -3.55
CA ALA A 14 13.45 0.17 -2.26
C ALA A 14 14.32 -0.44 -1.16
N ARG A 15 15.13 -1.46 -1.49
CA ARG A 15 16.09 -2.06 -0.56
C ARG A 15 17.23 -1.11 -0.23
N ALA A 16 17.78 -0.42 -1.24
CA ALA A 16 18.87 0.54 -1.05
C ALA A 16 18.44 1.74 -0.17
N LEU A 17 17.17 2.14 -0.26
CA LEU A 17 16.57 3.19 0.58
C LEU A 17 16.08 2.67 1.94
N GLY A 18 16.43 1.45 2.34
CA GLY A 18 16.00 0.86 3.61
C GLY A 18 14.48 0.70 3.72
N LEU A 19 13.79 0.51 2.59
CA LEU A 19 12.33 0.49 2.46
C LEU A 19 11.67 1.83 2.82
N SER A 20 12.46 2.89 3.06
CA SER A 20 11.96 4.26 3.18
C SER A 20 11.53 4.71 1.79
N GLY A 21 10.27 4.95 1.60
CA GLY A 21 9.75 5.34 0.30
C GLY A 21 8.41 6.01 0.40
N LEU A 22 8.02 6.67 -0.68
CA LEU A 22 6.69 7.25 -0.83
C LEU A 22 5.88 6.38 -1.78
N ARG A 23 4.62 6.17 -1.41
CA ARG A 23 3.67 5.53 -2.31
C ARG A 23 3.17 6.58 -3.29
N LEU A 24 3.39 6.35 -4.60
CA LEU A 24 2.99 7.23 -5.68
C LEU A 24 1.79 6.64 -6.42
N HIS A 25 0.79 7.47 -6.69
CA HIS A 25 -0.33 7.14 -7.56
C HIS A 25 -0.30 8.00 -8.82
N ALA A 26 -0.65 7.41 -9.96
CA ALA A 26 -0.79 8.09 -11.25
C ALA A 26 -1.98 7.52 -12.01
N ILE A 27 -2.73 8.37 -12.70
CA ILE A 27 -3.74 7.96 -13.68
C ILE A 27 -3.08 7.94 -15.05
N THR A 28 -3.32 6.88 -15.82
CA THR A 28 -2.70 6.74 -17.15
C THR A 28 -3.28 7.76 -18.15
N PRO A 29 -2.51 8.19 -19.16
CA PRO A 29 -3.02 9.11 -20.17
C PRO A 29 -4.24 8.58 -20.92
N MET A 30 -4.30 7.25 -21.15
CA MET A 30 -5.44 6.63 -21.83
C MET A 30 -6.71 6.68 -20.99
N GLU A 31 -6.59 6.51 -19.68
CA GLU A 31 -7.73 6.64 -18.76
C GLU A 31 -8.19 8.10 -18.66
N LEU A 32 -7.26 9.06 -18.55
CA LEU A 32 -7.59 10.49 -18.47
C LEU A 32 -8.33 11.02 -19.71
N ARG A 33 -8.16 10.39 -20.88
CA ARG A 33 -8.93 10.75 -22.08
C ARG A 33 -10.41 10.43 -21.97
N LYS A 34 -10.78 9.47 -21.14
CA LYS A 34 -12.15 8.94 -21.04
C LYS A 34 -12.82 9.26 -19.72
N LEU A 35 -12.01 9.61 -18.72
CA LEU A 35 -12.50 9.78 -17.37
C LEU A 35 -13.08 11.20 -17.20
N ASP A 36 -14.27 11.27 -16.63
CA ASP A 36 -14.86 12.52 -16.21
C ASP A 36 -13.97 13.21 -15.15
N PRO A 37 -13.76 14.55 -15.24
CA PRO A 37 -12.91 15.28 -14.31
C PRO A 37 -13.26 15.07 -12.83
N GLN A 38 -14.55 15.04 -12.50
CA GLN A 38 -15.00 14.78 -11.12
C GLN A 38 -14.66 13.37 -10.66
N SER A 39 -14.87 12.37 -11.52
CA SER A 39 -14.48 10.99 -11.26
C SER A 39 -12.97 10.84 -11.08
N ALA A 40 -12.18 11.62 -11.82
CA ALA A 40 -10.74 11.68 -11.63
C ALA A 40 -10.37 12.26 -10.25
N VAL A 41 -11.01 13.36 -9.82
CA VAL A 41 -10.82 13.96 -8.49
C VAL A 41 -11.14 12.95 -7.38
N GLU A 42 -12.27 12.26 -7.47
CA GLU A 42 -12.66 11.23 -6.48
C GLU A 42 -11.67 10.05 -6.43
N ARG A 43 -11.07 9.70 -7.57
CA ARG A 43 -10.05 8.65 -7.63
C ARG A 43 -8.77 9.07 -6.91
N TRP A 44 -8.35 10.33 -7.04
CA TRP A 44 -7.22 10.88 -6.29
C TRP A 44 -7.49 10.89 -4.79
N ARG A 45 -8.67 11.35 -4.38
CA ARG A 45 -9.09 11.39 -2.98
C ARG A 45 -9.08 9.98 -2.37
N ARG A 46 -9.66 8.99 -3.06
CA ARG A 46 -9.63 7.58 -2.62
C ARG A 46 -8.21 7.03 -2.50
N ALA A 47 -7.31 7.36 -3.43
CA ALA A 47 -5.92 6.92 -3.35
C ALA A 47 -5.23 7.43 -2.07
N VAL A 48 -5.46 8.68 -1.69
CA VAL A 48 -4.91 9.26 -0.45
C VAL A 48 -5.56 8.64 0.78
N ARG A 49 -6.89 8.57 0.82
CA ARG A 49 -7.66 8.15 1.99
C ARG A 49 -7.59 6.64 2.26
N GLU A 50 -7.72 5.82 1.22
CA GLU A 50 -7.89 4.37 1.37
C GLU A 50 -6.59 3.58 1.15
N ARG A 51 -5.63 4.15 0.41
CA ARG A 51 -4.40 3.46 0.03
C ARG A 51 -3.14 4.10 0.60
N ASP A 52 -3.31 5.12 1.41
CA ASP A 52 -2.21 5.84 2.07
C ASP A 52 -1.14 6.36 1.08
N VAL A 53 -1.59 6.82 -0.09
CA VAL A 53 -0.73 7.44 -1.09
C VAL A 53 -0.31 8.82 -0.61
N ARG A 54 1.00 9.13 -0.70
CA ARG A 54 1.56 10.41 -0.24
C ARG A 54 2.15 11.24 -1.39
N LEU A 55 2.20 10.69 -2.58
CA LEU A 55 2.67 11.39 -3.76
C LEU A 55 1.70 11.16 -4.93
N LEU A 56 1.15 12.26 -5.46
CA LEU A 56 0.26 12.22 -6.61
C LEU A 56 1.00 12.76 -7.83
N TYR A 57 1.13 11.93 -8.87
CA TYR A 57 1.62 12.37 -10.16
C TYR A 57 0.44 12.73 -11.05
N VAL A 58 -0.05 13.98 -10.88
CA VAL A 58 -1.21 14.49 -11.60
C VAL A 58 -0.79 14.95 -12.99
N ARG A 59 -1.41 14.35 -14.01
CA ARG A 59 -1.28 14.79 -15.40
C ARG A 59 -2.41 15.73 -15.76
N PRO A 60 -2.17 16.72 -16.63
CA PRO A 60 -3.24 17.56 -17.18
C PRO A 60 -4.27 16.72 -17.93
N LEU A 61 -5.52 17.12 -17.86
CA LEU A 61 -6.57 16.56 -18.70
C LEU A 61 -6.29 16.93 -20.16
N PRO A 62 -6.31 15.94 -21.07
CA PRO A 62 -6.02 16.19 -22.48
C PRO A 62 -7.23 16.87 -23.15
N VAL A 63 -6.96 17.70 -24.17
CA VAL A 63 -8.01 18.38 -24.95
C VAL A 63 -9.02 17.42 -25.58
N GLN A 64 -8.58 16.20 -25.87
CA GLN A 64 -9.44 15.12 -26.43
C GLN A 64 -10.40 14.50 -25.41
N ASN A 65 -10.38 14.96 -24.15
CA ASN A 65 -11.34 14.47 -23.17
C ASN A 65 -12.73 15.05 -23.45
N PRO A 66 -13.74 14.25 -23.80
CA PRO A 66 -15.06 14.74 -24.21
C PRO A 66 -15.83 15.42 -23.08
N HIS A 67 -15.48 15.15 -21.83
CA HIS A 67 -16.12 15.73 -20.65
C HIS A 67 -15.67 17.18 -20.37
N LEU A 68 -14.64 17.67 -21.04
CA LEU A 68 -14.20 19.07 -20.90
C LEU A 68 -15.12 20.06 -21.61
N GLY A 69 -15.88 19.59 -22.61
CA GLY A 69 -16.75 20.46 -23.41
C GLY A 69 -15.98 21.55 -24.18
N ILE A 70 -14.72 21.27 -24.55
CA ILE A 70 -13.91 22.20 -25.33
C ILE A 70 -14.18 21.98 -26.81
N ASP A 71 -14.77 22.97 -27.43
CA ASP A 71 -14.91 22.99 -28.89
C ASP A 71 -13.56 23.33 -29.53
N THR A 72 -12.99 22.38 -30.26
CA THR A 72 -11.70 22.54 -30.94
C THR A 72 -11.82 23.26 -32.29
N GLU A 73 -13.06 23.42 -32.80
CA GLU A 73 -13.35 24.11 -34.08
C GLU A 73 -13.78 25.56 -33.88
N GLY A 74 -13.95 26.00 -32.62
CA GLY A 74 -14.41 27.34 -32.28
C GLY A 74 -13.33 28.41 -32.34
N LEU A 75 -13.79 29.70 -32.31
CA LEU A 75 -12.95 30.91 -32.36
C LEU A 75 -12.19 31.23 -31.06
N LEU A 76 -12.47 30.47 -29.98
CA LEU A 76 -11.83 30.74 -28.68
C LEU A 76 -10.44 30.07 -28.60
N PRO A 77 -9.48 30.70 -27.91
CA PRO A 77 -8.15 30.10 -27.73
C PRO A 77 -8.24 28.84 -26.86
N VAL A 78 -8.29 27.69 -27.55
CA VAL A 78 -8.38 26.35 -26.94
C VAL A 78 -7.37 26.17 -25.80
N GLY A 79 -6.17 26.74 -25.96
CA GLY A 79 -5.11 26.66 -24.96
C GLY A 79 -5.45 27.33 -23.63
N GLU A 80 -6.06 28.51 -23.66
CA GLU A 80 -6.45 29.24 -22.44
C GLU A 80 -7.60 28.51 -21.73
N LEU A 81 -8.59 28.05 -22.48
CA LEU A 81 -9.72 27.34 -21.93
C LEU A 81 -9.26 26.02 -21.31
N LEU A 82 -8.38 25.28 -22.00
CA LEU A 82 -7.80 24.03 -21.48
C LEU A 82 -6.98 24.28 -20.20
N MET A 83 -6.21 25.36 -20.17
CA MET A 83 -5.43 25.75 -18.99
C MET A 83 -6.34 26.09 -17.81
N ALA A 84 -7.41 26.86 -18.04
CA ALA A 84 -8.40 27.19 -17.00
C ALA A 84 -9.06 25.93 -16.42
N LYS A 85 -9.48 24.99 -17.30
CA LYS A 85 -10.06 23.71 -16.88
C LYS A 85 -9.08 22.83 -16.10
N ASN A 86 -7.82 22.80 -16.51
CA ASN A 86 -6.79 22.06 -15.78
C ASN A 86 -6.47 22.70 -14.43
N LEU A 87 -6.48 24.02 -14.33
CA LEU A 87 -6.30 24.72 -13.06
C LEU A 87 -7.45 24.46 -12.09
N GLU A 88 -8.68 24.46 -12.59
CA GLU A 88 -9.88 24.07 -11.82
C GLU A 88 -9.77 22.62 -11.33
N TYR A 89 -9.35 21.72 -12.20
CA TYR A 89 -9.13 20.30 -11.85
C TYR A 89 -8.09 20.13 -10.74
N LEU A 90 -6.94 20.80 -10.84
CA LEU A 90 -5.89 20.77 -9.81
C LEU A 90 -6.38 21.33 -8.46
N ARG A 91 -7.11 22.47 -8.50
CA ARG A 91 -7.72 23.06 -7.30
C ARG A 91 -8.73 22.11 -6.66
N SER A 92 -9.56 21.46 -7.46
CA SER A 92 -10.55 20.50 -6.97
C SER A 92 -9.91 19.29 -6.30
N ILE A 93 -8.77 18.81 -6.81
CA ILE A 93 -7.98 17.75 -6.17
C ILE A 93 -7.47 18.22 -4.80
N ALA A 94 -6.80 19.38 -4.76
CA ALA A 94 -6.23 19.91 -3.51
C ALA A 94 -7.31 20.13 -2.45
N GLN A 95 -8.37 20.85 -2.80
CA GLN A 95 -9.49 21.12 -1.90
C GLN A 95 -10.18 19.84 -1.42
N GLY A 96 -10.34 18.85 -2.33
CA GLY A 96 -10.93 17.57 -1.98
C GLY A 96 -10.09 16.80 -0.96
N ILE A 97 -8.78 16.80 -1.11
CA ILE A 97 -7.82 16.17 -0.20
C ILE A 97 -7.81 16.88 1.16
N GLU A 98 -7.80 18.21 1.16
CA GLU A 98 -7.86 19.02 2.38
C GLU A 98 -9.18 18.82 3.13
N LYS A 99 -10.30 18.72 2.41
CA LYS A 99 -11.62 18.40 3.00
C LYS A 99 -11.65 17.02 3.65
N ASP A 100 -10.88 16.08 3.14
CA ASP A 100 -10.71 14.74 3.74
C ASP A 100 -9.76 14.74 4.95
N GLY A 101 -9.22 15.89 5.35
CA GLY A 101 -8.38 16.08 6.53
C GLY A 101 -6.87 15.89 6.28
N PHE A 102 -6.44 15.87 5.04
CA PHE A 102 -5.01 15.73 4.68
C PHE A 102 -4.43 17.08 4.27
N ALA A 103 -3.21 17.36 4.72
CA ALA A 103 -2.48 18.55 4.29
C ALA A 103 -1.81 18.32 2.93
N VAL A 104 -1.94 19.30 2.04
CA VAL A 104 -1.21 19.32 0.76
C VAL A 104 0.10 20.06 0.94
N GLY A 105 1.24 19.40 0.69
CA GLY A 105 2.56 19.96 0.90
C GLY A 105 3.68 19.04 0.49
N ALA A 106 4.89 19.28 1.02
CA ALA A 106 6.03 18.40 0.79
C ALA A 106 5.76 17.01 1.39
N PRO A 107 5.94 15.93 0.62
CA PRO A 107 5.68 14.59 1.11
C PRO A 107 6.74 14.16 2.13
N VAL A 108 6.27 13.57 3.23
CA VAL A 108 7.14 12.99 4.25
C VAL A 108 7.19 11.47 4.02
N PRO A 109 8.39 10.87 3.91
CA PRO A 109 8.54 9.42 3.82
C PRO A 109 7.95 8.73 5.05
N PHE A 110 7.40 7.53 4.84
CA PHE A 110 7.00 6.71 5.97
C PHE A 110 8.19 6.33 6.81
N GLU A 111 8.07 6.47 8.12
CA GLU A 111 9.06 5.93 9.03
C GLU A 111 9.07 4.40 8.95
N SER A 112 10.27 3.83 9.06
CA SER A 112 10.40 2.38 9.14
C SER A 112 9.76 1.87 10.43
N ILE A 113 8.75 1.02 10.31
CA ILE A 113 8.09 0.43 11.47
C ILE A 113 9.06 -0.60 12.07
N SER A 114 9.69 -0.25 13.20
CA SER A 114 10.50 -1.18 13.98
C SER A 114 9.63 -1.85 15.03
N TYR A 115 9.52 -3.16 14.96
CA TYR A 115 8.83 -3.93 16.01
C TYR A 115 9.84 -4.43 17.04
N PRO A 116 9.56 -4.29 18.35
CA PRO A 116 10.35 -4.93 19.38
C PRO A 116 10.43 -6.44 19.12
N TRP A 117 11.62 -7.00 19.20
CA TRP A 117 11.82 -8.44 18.97
C TRP A 117 10.96 -9.31 19.90
N ALA A 118 10.69 -8.85 21.11
CA ALA A 118 9.82 -9.54 22.07
C ALA A 118 8.37 -9.69 21.54
N LEU A 119 7.84 -8.68 20.82
CA LEU A 119 6.52 -8.76 20.20
C LEU A 119 6.49 -9.84 19.11
N LEU A 120 7.56 -9.97 18.33
CA LEU A 120 7.67 -11.00 17.31
C LEU A 120 7.71 -12.41 17.90
N LEU A 121 8.37 -12.60 19.04
CA LEU A 121 8.36 -13.86 19.76
C LEU A 121 6.98 -14.19 20.33
N LEU A 122 6.28 -13.20 20.85
CA LEU A 122 4.91 -13.38 21.36
C LEU A 122 3.95 -13.79 20.22
N VAL A 123 4.06 -13.18 19.07
CA VAL A 123 3.27 -13.56 17.89
C VAL A 123 3.63 -14.99 17.43
N ALA A 124 4.92 -15.34 17.40
CA ALA A 124 5.35 -16.69 17.06
C ALA A 124 4.80 -17.74 18.04
N ALA A 125 4.79 -17.45 19.35
CA ALA A 125 4.19 -18.30 20.36
C ALA A 125 2.68 -18.47 20.16
N GLY A 126 1.95 -17.38 19.85
CA GLY A 126 0.52 -17.41 19.55
C GLY A 126 0.19 -18.27 18.34
N VAL A 127 0.94 -18.11 17.25
CA VAL A 127 0.76 -18.92 16.02
C VAL A 127 1.07 -20.40 16.30
N ALA A 128 2.12 -20.70 17.06
CA ALA A 128 2.47 -22.08 17.43
C ALA A 128 1.38 -22.72 18.30
N LEU A 129 0.84 -21.99 19.27
CA LEU A 129 -0.24 -22.48 20.12
C LEU A 129 -1.52 -22.74 19.31
N GLY A 130 -1.91 -21.81 18.44
CA GLY A 130 -3.05 -21.98 17.55
C GLY A 130 -2.88 -23.19 16.62
N SER A 131 -1.68 -23.35 16.05
CA SER A 131 -1.33 -24.50 15.21
C SER A 131 -1.43 -25.83 15.97
N TRP A 132 -0.91 -25.85 17.21
CA TRP A 132 -1.01 -27.03 18.06
C TRP A 132 -2.47 -27.38 18.39
N LEU A 133 -3.30 -26.38 18.75
CA LEU A 133 -4.73 -26.59 19.01
C LEU A 133 -5.46 -27.12 17.76
N LEU A 134 -5.14 -26.62 16.58
CA LEU A 134 -5.70 -27.14 15.34
C LEU A 134 -5.28 -28.59 15.10
N LEU A 135 -4.00 -28.91 15.28
CA LEU A 135 -3.46 -30.25 15.10
C LEU A 135 -4.08 -31.26 16.09
N THR A 136 -4.35 -30.88 17.34
CA THR A 136 -5.02 -31.76 18.32
C THR A 136 -6.45 -32.13 17.92
N ARG A 137 -7.09 -31.31 17.07
CA ARG A 137 -8.42 -31.60 16.53
C ARG A 137 -8.36 -32.62 15.37
N LEU A 138 -7.25 -32.64 14.63
CA LEU A 138 -7.05 -33.48 13.47
C LEU A 138 -6.38 -34.82 13.83
N VAL A 139 -5.47 -34.78 14.81
CA VAL A 139 -4.66 -35.93 15.21
C VAL A 139 -4.65 -36.01 16.75
N ARG A 140 -4.72 -37.24 17.30
CA ARG A 140 -4.60 -37.44 18.75
C ARG A 140 -3.17 -37.20 19.21
N LEU A 141 -2.85 -35.96 19.57
CA LEU A 141 -1.56 -35.59 20.14
C LEU A 141 -1.61 -35.67 21.68
N PRO A 142 -0.52 -36.03 22.34
CA PRO A 142 -0.46 -36.03 23.80
C PRO A 142 -0.54 -34.58 24.31
N GLU A 143 -1.37 -34.35 25.34
CA GLU A 143 -1.61 -32.97 25.88
C GLU A 143 -0.32 -32.28 26.33
N ARG A 144 0.67 -33.03 26.77
CA ARG A 144 1.98 -32.51 27.21
C ARG A 144 2.84 -31.99 26.08
N SER A 145 2.48 -32.21 24.80
CA SER A 145 3.26 -31.72 23.65
C SER A 145 3.05 -30.20 23.35
N GLY A 146 1.95 -29.61 23.84
CA GLY A 146 1.63 -28.19 23.59
C GLY A 146 2.73 -27.24 24.05
N PRO A 147 3.14 -27.22 25.32
CA PRO A 147 4.20 -26.33 25.80
C PRO A 147 5.52 -26.51 25.05
N TRP A 148 5.86 -27.74 24.71
CA TRP A 148 7.09 -28.06 23.96
C TRP A 148 7.04 -27.56 22.52
N SER A 149 5.90 -27.65 21.85
CA SER A 149 5.75 -27.13 20.48
C SER A 149 5.86 -25.59 20.43
N VAL A 150 5.30 -24.91 21.42
CA VAL A 150 5.42 -23.46 21.56
C VAL A 150 6.87 -23.07 21.85
N LEU A 151 7.52 -23.72 22.79
CA LEU A 151 8.93 -23.47 23.11
C LEU A 151 9.83 -23.67 21.89
N LEU A 152 9.65 -24.79 21.16
CA LEU A 152 10.42 -25.08 19.95
C LEU A 152 10.21 -24.01 18.87
N ALA A 153 8.98 -23.57 18.64
CA ALA A 153 8.69 -22.53 17.65
C ALA A 153 9.35 -21.19 18.02
N VAL A 154 9.31 -20.79 19.31
CA VAL A 154 9.94 -19.57 19.79
C VAL A 154 11.46 -19.66 19.65
N VAL A 155 12.07 -20.80 19.96
CA VAL A 155 13.51 -21.02 19.81
C VAL A 155 13.91 -20.97 18.33
N ILE A 156 13.19 -21.67 17.44
CA ILE A 156 13.47 -21.67 16.00
C ILE A 156 13.36 -20.25 15.45
N PHE A 157 12.31 -19.52 15.86
CA PHE A 157 12.12 -18.14 15.40
C PHE A 157 13.22 -17.20 15.93
N GLY A 158 13.58 -17.32 17.20
CA GLY A 158 14.63 -16.51 17.82
C GLY A 158 16.01 -16.76 17.20
N VAL A 159 16.41 -18.02 17.11
CA VAL A 159 17.71 -18.42 16.52
C VAL A 159 17.74 -18.10 15.03
N GLY A 160 16.69 -18.41 14.30
CA GLY A 160 16.63 -18.13 12.87
C GLY A 160 16.66 -16.62 12.55
N THR A 161 16.07 -15.77 13.40
CA THR A 161 16.20 -14.32 13.25
C THR A 161 17.62 -13.85 13.53
N ALA A 162 18.28 -14.39 14.54
CA ALA A 162 19.67 -14.10 14.84
C ALA A 162 20.63 -14.51 13.72
N LEU A 163 20.32 -15.58 12.99
CA LEU A 163 21.07 -16.08 11.84
C LEU A 163 20.73 -15.36 10.52
N GLY A 164 19.90 -14.32 10.55
CA GLY A 164 19.55 -13.51 9.38
C GLY A 164 18.35 -14.01 8.57
N TYR A 165 17.70 -15.11 8.96
CA TYR A 165 16.51 -15.66 8.29
C TYR A 165 15.19 -15.01 8.73
N GLY A 166 15.24 -13.88 9.44
CA GLY A 166 14.06 -13.23 10.03
C GLY A 166 12.95 -12.91 9.03
N MET A 167 13.28 -12.48 7.80
CA MET A 167 12.28 -12.19 6.77
C MET A 167 11.57 -13.46 6.28
N LEU A 168 12.29 -14.55 6.08
CA LEU A 168 11.73 -15.84 5.67
C LEU A 168 10.79 -16.38 6.75
N LEU A 169 11.24 -16.37 8.00
CA LEU A 169 10.46 -16.84 9.14
C LEU A 169 9.18 -16.04 9.34
N ARG A 170 9.21 -14.72 9.17
CA ARG A 170 8.00 -13.87 9.22
C ARG A 170 7.00 -14.25 8.12
N LYS A 171 7.46 -14.52 6.90
CA LYS A 171 6.58 -14.96 5.79
C LYS A 171 5.96 -16.32 6.06
N LEU A 172 6.75 -17.27 6.56
CA LEU A 172 6.25 -18.60 6.94
C LEU A 172 5.24 -18.52 8.09
N MET A 173 5.55 -17.72 9.11
CA MET A 173 4.63 -17.50 10.23
C MET A 173 3.31 -16.86 9.78
N ALA A 174 3.36 -15.87 8.88
CA ALA A 174 2.16 -15.27 8.31
C ALA A 174 1.32 -16.26 7.50
N LEU A 175 1.97 -17.14 6.72
CA LEU A 175 1.30 -18.22 5.99
C LEU A 175 0.61 -19.20 6.95
N VAL A 176 1.31 -19.66 7.98
CA VAL A 176 0.74 -20.56 8.99
C VAL A 176 -0.42 -19.88 9.73
N ALA A 177 -0.26 -18.61 10.11
CA ALA A 177 -1.32 -17.85 10.76
C ALA A 177 -2.58 -17.73 9.89
N ALA A 178 -2.44 -17.52 8.59
CA ALA A 178 -3.56 -17.44 7.65
C ALA A 178 -4.32 -18.77 7.51
N ILE A 179 -3.63 -19.90 7.72
CA ILE A 179 -4.25 -21.24 7.72
C ILE A 179 -4.96 -21.52 9.05
N VAL A 180 -4.34 -21.11 10.16
CA VAL A 180 -4.84 -21.41 11.52
C VAL A 180 -5.98 -20.46 11.93
N PHE A 181 -5.92 -19.21 11.52
CA PHE A 181 -6.89 -18.14 11.83
C PHE A 181 -7.50 -17.60 10.54
N PRO A 182 -8.36 -18.35 9.83
CA PRO A 182 -9.05 -17.85 8.66
C PRO A 182 -9.96 -16.69 9.06
N THR A 183 -9.81 -15.56 8.37
CA THR A 183 -10.65 -14.36 8.55
C THR A 183 -11.92 -14.44 7.70
#